data_f320b68f81d661e809459796f3626ec8
#
_entry.id   f320b68f81d661e809459796f3626ec8
#
_cell.length_a   1.000
_cell.length_b   1.000
_cell.length_c   1.000
_cell.angle_alpha   90.00
_cell.angle_beta   90.00
_cell.angle_gamma   90.00
#
_symmetry.space_group_name_H-M   'P 1'
#
loop_
_entity.id
_entity.type
_entity.pdbx_description
1 polymer ?
#
loop_
_entity_poly.entity_id
_entity_poly.type
_entity_poly.pdbx_seq_one_letter_code
_entity_poly.pdbx_strand_id
1 'polypeptide(L)'
;MSIEVALHTPDTSSSIVDSFEVFASQNGAVIDKARSIKVKGLTFMPIKASKDVALKVAEFSFLRTLRELPELRLSEPVISRSVIQTSNLSLPSEGAVNPHIKVAIFDGGLGIDDFNPWVTEYTFNGNASTNAKLLSHGQDVTSTVLFGVLGSETEKLSVPYCNIDHYRVLDSNVNNSDVDLFDVLIRIKSVLEQKKYDYINLSLGPRLPVDDDDVHVWTSTLEEILASGETLCTVAVGNDGQLPAKLNRIQPPADLVNGLSVGAATSLSDSWERCSYSCIGPGRSPGFVKPDGVAFGGHSDEPFQVYSPMVNGLARTAGTSFSAPLVLRQAIALSASLNYNITPLTAKALLIHHAESNNINRAEVGWGRFPHDLSEVIFCDDDEVKVIYQGTLKPSQHMRAPIPFPDVPMRGCVNLRATFCFSSPVDAEHPLNYTRSGLEVTMRKGVSDSSGLTFPLFNLKNVYADENEQRVDAHKWETTLRSEHKFKPNELTNPCFDIIYYGRDCGMPIDVDELEELPYVLVVTLSAEEMPDLYNLIRQKYQTLQPIQVQQQIMLRT
;
A
#
# COMPACT_ATOMS: atom_id res chain seq x y z
N MET A 1 -30.05 5.29 13.94
CA MET A 1 -28.72 4.78 13.61
C MET A 1 -28.24 5.43 12.33
N SER A 2 -26.95 5.62 12.18
CA SER A 2 -26.33 6.04 10.91
C SER A 2 -26.04 4.80 10.07
N ILE A 3 -26.37 4.85 8.80
CA ILE A 3 -26.30 3.71 7.88
C ILE A 3 -25.61 4.17 6.60
N GLU A 4 -24.71 3.34 6.06
CA GLU A 4 -24.18 3.47 4.73
C GLU A 4 -25.06 2.70 3.76
N VAL A 5 -25.41 3.33 2.66
CA VAL A 5 -26.14 2.72 1.54
C VAL A 5 -25.28 2.78 0.30
N ALA A 6 -25.19 1.67 -0.44
CA ALA A 6 -24.62 1.61 -1.78
C ALA A 6 -25.73 1.27 -2.78
N LEU A 7 -25.82 2.05 -3.87
CA LEU A 7 -26.79 1.86 -4.94
C LEU A 7 -26.07 1.52 -6.25
N HIS A 8 -26.64 0.62 -7.04
CA HIS A 8 -26.28 0.46 -8.44
C HIS A 8 -26.77 1.68 -9.24
N THR A 9 -25.84 2.46 -9.75
CA THR A 9 -26.14 3.71 -10.50
C THR A 9 -25.29 3.77 -11.76
N PRO A 10 -25.66 3.00 -12.82
CA PRO A 10 -24.99 3.06 -14.10
C PRO A 10 -24.87 4.52 -14.59
N ASP A 11 -23.83 4.84 -15.35
CA ASP A 11 -23.49 6.23 -15.71
C ASP A 11 -24.61 7.00 -16.45
N THR A 12 -25.55 6.29 -17.04
CA THR A 12 -26.68 6.84 -17.78
C THR A 12 -27.90 7.20 -16.93
N SER A 13 -27.91 6.93 -15.60
CA SER A 13 -29.16 7.00 -14.79
C SER A 13 -29.03 7.83 -13.51
N SER A 14 -29.11 9.18 -13.65
CA SER A 14 -29.29 10.07 -12.48
C SER A 14 -30.61 9.85 -11.72
N SER A 15 -31.62 9.26 -12.37
CA SER A 15 -32.95 9.01 -11.82
C SER A 15 -33.02 8.00 -10.67
N ILE A 16 -32.02 7.10 -10.54
CA ILE A 16 -32.02 6.07 -9.48
C ILE A 16 -31.80 6.70 -8.11
N VAL A 17 -30.84 7.62 -7.99
CA VAL A 17 -30.57 8.33 -6.73
C VAL A 17 -31.77 9.16 -6.30
N ASP A 18 -32.41 9.87 -7.24
CA ASP A 18 -33.62 10.67 -6.97
C ASP A 18 -34.81 9.79 -6.57
N SER A 19 -34.99 8.64 -7.23
CA SER A 19 -36.01 7.65 -6.89
C SER A 19 -35.77 7.04 -5.51
N PHE A 20 -34.51 6.74 -5.18
CA PHE A 20 -34.16 6.26 -3.85
C PHE A 20 -34.44 7.30 -2.77
N GLU A 21 -34.11 8.57 -3.00
CA GLU A 21 -34.40 9.68 -2.08
C GLU A 21 -35.88 9.76 -1.75
N VAL A 22 -36.73 9.71 -2.78
CA VAL A 22 -38.21 9.71 -2.60
C VAL A 22 -38.67 8.49 -1.81
N PHE A 23 -38.24 7.29 -2.21
CA PHE A 23 -38.63 6.03 -1.59
C PHE A 23 -38.19 5.96 -0.12
N ALA A 24 -36.97 6.27 0.20
CA ALA A 24 -36.42 6.19 1.54
C ALA A 24 -37.04 7.26 2.46
N SER A 25 -37.27 8.50 1.96
CA SER A 25 -37.95 9.56 2.70
C SER A 25 -39.40 9.21 3.02
N GLN A 26 -40.15 8.62 2.07
CA GLN A 26 -41.50 8.14 2.30
C GLN A 26 -41.59 7.06 3.38
N ASN A 27 -40.52 6.26 3.54
CA ASN A 27 -40.42 5.25 4.59
C ASN A 27 -39.86 5.79 5.92
N GLY A 28 -39.52 7.10 6.00
CA GLY A 28 -39.06 7.75 7.22
C GLY A 28 -37.53 7.78 7.44
N ALA A 29 -36.73 7.50 6.41
CA ALA A 29 -35.30 7.71 6.46
C ALA A 29 -34.93 9.18 6.16
N VAL A 30 -33.87 9.67 6.75
CA VAL A 30 -33.27 10.98 6.45
C VAL A 30 -31.99 10.74 5.65
N ILE A 31 -31.94 11.27 4.44
CA ILE A 31 -30.86 11.08 3.49
C ILE A 31 -29.97 12.30 3.47
N ASP A 32 -28.66 12.10 3.46
CA ASP A 32 -27.69 13.17 3.23
C ASP A 32 -27.07 13.04 1.84
N LYS A 33 -27.81 13.48 0.84
CA LYS A 33 -27.39 13.44 -0.57
C LYS A 33 -26.15 14.29 -0.85
N ALA A 34 -25.91 15.35 -0.07
CA ALA A 34 -24.75 16.23 -0.25
C ALA A 34 -23.44 15.52 0.05
N ARG A 35 -23.47 14.46 0.86
CA ARG A 35 -22.30 13.62 1.17
C ARG A 35 -22.25 12.33 0.36
N SER A 36 -22.98 12.24 -0.75
CA SER A 36 -22.89 11.08 -1.63
C SER A 36 -21.54 11.05 -2.36
N ILE A 37 -20.99 9.83 -2.51
CA ILE A 37 -19.75 9.56 -3.24
C ILE A 37 -20.10 8.62 -4.38
N LYS A 38 -19.83 9.07 -5.62
CA LYS A 38 -19.98 8.24 -6.81
C LYS A 38 -18.63 7.62 -7.18
N VAL A 39 -18.63 6.31 -7.41
CA VAL A 39 -17.47 5.52 -7.85
C VAL A 39 -17.96 4.62 -8.98
N LYS A 40 -17.65 4.98 -10.23
CA LYS A 40 -18.14 4.26 -11.42
C LYS A 40 -19.66 3.97 -11.33
N GLY A 41 -20.08 2.73 -11.47
CA GLY A 41 -21.47 2.29 -11.43
C GLY A 41 -22.14 2.25 -10.05
N LEU A 42 -21.44 2.71 -8.98
CA LEU A 42 -21.97 2.74 -7.62
C LEU A 42 -22.09 4.16 -7.08
N THR A 43 -23.13 4.40 -6.28
CA THR A 43 -23.26 5.61 -5.45
C THR A 43 -23.44 5.22 -3.99
N PHE A 44 -22.52 5.70 -3.16
CA PHE A 44 -22.56 5.52 -1.71
C PHE A 44 -23.07 6.78 -1.03
N MET A 45 -23.93 6.61 -0.01
CA MET A 45 -24.45 7.75 0.74
C MET A 45 -24.78 7.38 2.19
N PRO A 46 -24.61 8.31 3.14
CA PRO A 46 -25.04 8.11 4.51
C PRO A 46 -26.54 8.46 4.65
N ILE A 47 -27.27 7.63 5.41
CA ILE A 47 -28.66 7.88 5.80
C ILE A 47 -28.81 7.73 7.31
N LYS A 48 -29.84 8.35 7.88
CA LYS A 48 -30.29 8.11 9.25
C LYS A 48 -31.63 7.41 9.24
N ALA A 49 -31.75 6.26 9.88
CA ALA A 49 -32.96 5.46 9.94
C ALA A 49 -33.04 4.67 11.25
N SER A 50 -34.27 4.28 11.66
CA SER A 50 -34.46 3.22 12.65
C SER A 50 -34.24 1.85 11.99
N LYS A 51 -34.10 0.80 12.79
CA LYS A 51 -33.94 -0.56 12.28
C LYS A 51 -35.10 -1.01 11.38
N ASP A 52 -36.33 -0.68 11.78
CA ASP A 52 -37.53 -1.04 11.00
C ASP A 52 -37.60 -0.26 9.68
N VAL A 53 -37.15 0.99 9.67
CA VAL A 53 -37.06 1.80 8.45
C VAL A 53 -35.97 1.26 7.55
N ALA A 54 -34.82 0.86 8.10
CA ALA A 54 -33.73 0.27 7.34
C ALA A 54 -34.15 -1.01 6.59
N LEU A 55 -34.95 -1.87 7.24
CA LEU A 55 -35.53 -3.07 6.61
C LEU A 55 -36.43 -2.73 5.42
N LYS A 56 -37.20 -1.64 5.52
CA LYS A 56 -38.04 -1.19 4.39
C LYS A 56 -37.21 -0.58 3.28
N VAL A 57 -36.18 0.20 3.63
CA VAL A 57 -35.24 0.78 2.65
C VAL A 57 -34.51 -0.32 1.89
N ALA A 58 -34.24 -1.46 2.55
CA ALA A 58 -33.61 -2.63 1.93
C ALA A 58 -34.44 -3.27 0.79
N GLU A 59 -35.70 -2.95 0.65
CA GLU A 59 -36.57 -3.43 -0.45
C GLU A 59 -36.39 -2.65 -1.76
N PHE A 60 -35.55 -1.59 -1.77
CA PHE A 60 -35.30 -0.81 -2.99
C PHE A 60 -34.49 -1.63 -4.01
N SER A 61 -35.03 -1.74 -5.24
CA SER A 61 -34.56 -2.67 -6.28
C SER A 61 -33.10 -2.44 -6.74
N PHE A 62 -32.59 -1.22 -6.62
CA PHE A 62 -31.21 -0.88 -7.00
C PHE A 62 -30.25 -0.80 -5.80
N LEU A 63 -30.73 -1.24 -4.62
CA LEU A 63 -29.88 -1.32 -3.45
C LEU A 63 -28.90 -2.49 -3.61
N ARG A 64 -27.61 -2.20 -3.45
CA ARG A 64 -26.55 -3.20 -3.37
C ARG A 64 -26.25 -3.60 -1.93
N THR A 65 -26.00 -2.61 -1.08
CA THR A 65 -25.58 -2.81 0.30
C THR A 65 -26.26 -1.80 1.20
N LEU A 66 -26.66 -2.28 2.38
CA LEU A 66 -27.12 -1.46 3.49
C LEU A 66 -26.44 -1.99 4.76
N ARG A 67 -25.61 -1.17 5.39
CA ARG A 67 -24.90 -1.55 6.61
C ARG A 67 -24.86 -0.41 7.61
N GLU A 68 -24.77 -0.74 8.88
CA GLU A 68 -24.50 0.27 9.90
C GLU A 68 -23.17 0.98 9.58
N LEU A 69 -23.17 2.31 9.66
CA LEU A 69 -21.95 3.09 9.40
C LEU A 69 -20.93 2.72 10.47
N PRO A 70 -19.77 2.14 10.09
CA PRO A 70 -18.78 1.75 11.06
C PRO A 70 -18.14 2.97 11.73
N GLU A 71 -17.59 2.75 12.91
CA GLU A 71 -16.78 3.76 13.58
C GLU A 71 -15.52 4.07 12.77
N LEU A 72 -15.10 5.32 12.82
CA LEU A 72 -13.79 5.70 12.33
C LEU A 72 -12.73 5.05 13.25
N ARG A 73 -11.82 4.31 12.67
CA ARG A 73 -10.64 3.80 13.37
C ARG A 73 -9.73 4.99 13.69
N LEU A 74 -9.98 5.59 14.81
CA LEU A 74 -9.04 6.48 15.46
C LEU A 74 -8.07 5.56 16.17
N SER A 75 -6.82 5.54 15.77
CA SER A 75 -5.83 4.70 16.42
C SER A 75 -5.67 5.13 17.86
N GLU A 76 -6.41 4.50 18.76
CA GLU A 76 -5.97 4.50 20.14
C GLU A 76 -4.63 3.76 20.13
N PRO A 77 -3.57 4.39 20.66
CA PRO A 77 -2.27 3.72 20.72
C PRO A 77 -2.46 2.40 21.47
N VAL A 78 -1.94 1.32 20.91
CA VAL A 78 -2.03 -0.03 21.48
C VAL A 78 -1.46 -0.10 22.88
N ILE A 79 -0.50 0.78 23.17
CA ILE A 79 0.05 1.04 24.51
C ILE A 79 -0.21 2.49 24.89
N SER A 80 -0.31 2.77 26.20
CA SER A 80 -0.43 4.15 26.69
C SER A 80 0.78 4.97 26.23
N ARG A 81 0.50 6.05 25.47
CA ARG A 81 1.54 6.98 25.05
C ARG A 81 2.25 7.55 26.27
N SER A 82 3.55 7.39 26.33
CA SER A 82 4.40 7.97 27.37
C SER A 82 5.48 8.84 26.75
N VAL A 83 5.92 9.86 27.46
CA VAL A 83 6.88 10.84 26.96
C VAL A 83 8.13 10.82 27.82
N ILE A 84 9.29 10.83 27.16
CA ILE A 84 10.60 10.91 27.81
C ILE A 84 11.24 12.22 27.41
N GLN A 85 11.49 13.09 28.37
CA GLN A 85 12.25 14.30 28.12
C GLN A 85 13.72 13.94 27.94
N THR A 86 14.28 14.30 26.78
CA THR A 86 15.71 14.12 26.50
C THR A 86 16.36 15.50 26.44
N SER A 87 17.39 15.72 27.23
CA SER A 87 17.98 17.05 27.41
C SER A 87 18.77 17.57 26.22
N ASN A 88 19.04 16.75 25.19
CA ASN A 88 20.00 17.08 24.12
C ASN A 88 19.51 16.75 22.68
N LEU A 89 18.23 16.47 22.48
CA LEU A 89 17.73 16.15 21.14
C LEU A 89 17.69 17.40 20.25
N SER A 90 18.42 17.40 19.15
CA SER A 90 18.51 18.53 18.22
C SER A 90 17.90 18.19 16.86
N LEU A 91 17.09 19.12 16.36
CA LEU A 91 16.56 19.08 14.99
C LEU A 91 17.66 19.46 13.98
N PRO A 92 17.65 18.91 12.76
CA PRO A 92 18.54 19.36 11.68
C PRO A 92 18.18 20.79 11.29
N SER A 93 19.17 21.54 10.83
CA SER A 93 19.00 22.90 10.29
C SER A 93 18.82 22.91 8.77
N GLU A 94 19.10 21.80 8.14
CA GLU A 94 19.10 21.64 6.69
C GLU A 94 17.67 21.42 6.15
N GLY A 95 17.40 21.87 4.92
CA GLY A 95 16.17 21.51 4.19
C GLY A 95 16.13 20.03 3.83
N ALA A 96 15.00 19.57 3.33
CA ALA A 96 14.81 18.17 2.90
C ALA A 96 15.81 17.77 1.80
N VAL A 97 16.24 16.50 1.81
CA VAL A 97 17.15 15.90 0.82
C VAL A 97 16.63 16.09 -0.60
N ASN A 98 15.36 15.80 -0.83
CA ASN A 98 14.69 16.06 -2.11
C ASN A 98 13.33 16.75 -1.87
N PRO A 99 13.28 18.09 -1.93
CA PRO A 99 12.06 18.86 -1.69
C PRO A 99 11.03 18.75 -2.85
N HIS A 100 11.38 18.10 -3.97
CA HIS A 100 10.49 17.95 -5.12
C HIS A 100 9.55 16.76 -5.00
N ILE A 101 9.87 15.79 -4.14
CA ILE A 101 8.99 14.65 -3.85
C ILE A 101 7.77 15.18 -3.09
N LYS A 102 6.59 14.93 -3.64
CA LYS A 102 5.32 15.38 -3.09
C LYS A 102 4.73 14.33 -2.17
N VAL A 103 4.63 14.64 -0.88
CA VAL A 103 4.14 13.73 0.15
C VAL A 103 2.95 14.33 0.88
N ALA A 104 1.88 13.55 1.07
CA ALA A 104 0.75 13.94 1.91
C ALA A 104 0.53 12.96 3.06
N ILE A 105 0.18 13.50 4.22
CA ILE A 105 -0.32 12.75 5.38
C ILE A 105 -1.73 13.24 5.68
N PHE A 106 -2.67 12.31 5.81
CA PHE A 106 -4.05 12.59 6.21
C PHE A 106 -4.27 12.04 7.62
N ASP A 107 -4.38 12.95 8.62
CA ASP A 107 -4.44 12.54 10.02
C ASP A 107 -5.16 13.61 10.89
N GLY A 108 -4.94 13.56 12.19
CA GLY A 108 -5.56 14.44 13.19
C GLY A 108 -4.98 15.85 13.29
N GLY A 109 -3.91 16.15 12.55
CA GLY A 109 -3.25 17.46 12.58
C GLY A 109 -2.02 17.51 13.49
N LEU A 110 -1.36 18.64 13.51
CA LEU A 110 -0.13 18.87 14.30
C LEU A 110 -0.37 19.85 15.44
N GLY A 111 -1.05 20.97 15.16
CA GLY A 111 -1.32 22.03 16.14
C GLY A 111 -0.10 22.76 16.64
N ILE A 112 1.05 22.62 15.98
CA ILE A 112 2.34 23.22 16.32
C ILE A 112 3.17 23.48 15.07
N ASP A 113 4.16 24.37 15.17
CA ASP A 113 5.06 24.76 14.08
C ASP A 113 6.45 24.09 14.15
N ASP A 114 6.68 23.20 15.12
CA ASP A 114 8.02 22.66 15.42
C ASP A 114 8.57 21.71 14.35
N PHE A 115 7.75 21.30 13.37
CA PHE A 115 8.20 20.56 12.19
C PHE A 115 8.64 21.44 11.01
N ASN A 116 8.56 22.77 11.15
CA ASN A 116 9.14 23.68 10.17
C ASN A 116 10.67 23.51 10.09
N PRO A 117 11.27 23.51 8.89
CA PRO A 117 10.68 23.96 7.61
C PRO A 117 10.10 22.86 6.73
N TRP A 118 9.96 21.60 7.20
CA TRP A 118 9.65 20.44 6.35
C TRP A 118 8.16 20.16 6.20
N VAL A 119 7.30 20.71 7.06
CA VAL A 119 5.87 20.38 7.07
C VAL A 119 5.02 21.63 6.93
N THR A 120 4.01 21.52 6.04
CA THR A 120 2.92 22.51 5.95
C THR A 120 1.63 21.85 6.39
N GLU A 121 0.98 22.37 7.43
CA GLU A 121 -0.31 21.89 7.90
C GLU A 121 -1.46 22.62 7.19
N TYR A 122 -2.44 21.84 6.71
CA TYR A 122 -3.68 22.31 6.11
C TYR A 122 -4.88 21.89 6.94
N THR A 123 -5.83 22.81 7.15
CA THR A 123 -7.07 22.58 7.91
C THR A 123 -8.28 22.84 7.04
N PHE A 124 -9.37 22.10 7.26
CA PHE A 124 -10.63 22.27 6.52
C PHE A 124 -11.57 23.27 7.19
N ASN A 125 -11.44 23.43 8.51
CA ASN A 125 -12.29 24.32 9.31
C ASN A 125 -11.40 25.27 10.15
N GLY A 126 -11.41 26.56 9.84
CA GLY A 126 -10.53 27.54 10.48
C GLY A 126 -10.72 27.73 12.01
N ASN A 127 -11.82 27.22 12.60
CA ASN A 127 -12.14 27.30 14.03
C ASN A 127 -12.38 25.91 14.63
N ALA A 128 -11.71 24.89 14.14
CA ALA A 128 -11.89 23.53 14.60
C ALA A 128 -11.48 23.33 16.07
N SER A 129 -12.27 22.58 16.81
CA SER A 129 -11.90 22.11 18.14
C SER A 129 -10.67 21.22 18.04
N THR A 130 -9.64 21.52 18.82
CA THR A 130 -8.41 20.73 18.86
C THR A 130 -8.55 19.59 19.87
N ASN A 131 -8.57 18.36 19.38
CA ASN A 131 -8.47 17.18 20.23
C ASN A 131 -7.00 16.81 20.42
N ALA A 132 -6.48 16.93 21.65
CA ALA A 132 -5.08 16.67 21.94
C ALA A 132 -4.60 15.26 21.58
N LYS A 133 -5.47 14.24 21.64
CA LYS A 133 -5.14 12.87 21.22
C LYS A 133 -4.93 12.78 19.72
N LEU A 134 -5.79 13.44 18.93
CA LEU A 134 -5.69 13.47 17.47
C LEU A 134 -4.44 14.21 17.02
N LEU A 135 -4.16 15.36 17.62
CA LEU A 135 -2.92 16.12 17.35
C LEU A 135 -1.67 15.31 17.67
N SER A 136 -1.64 14.65 18.84
CA SER A 136 -0.51 13.79 19.21
C SER A 136 -0.31 12.65 18.23
N HIS A 137 -1.39 12.03 17.75
CA HIS A 137 -1.30 10.97 16.74
C HIS A 137 -0.74 11.49 15.41
N GLY A 138 -1.26 12.61 14.90
CA GLY A 138 -0.76 13.25 13.69
C GLY A 138 0.72 13.66 13.80
N GLN A 139 1.16 14.19 14.97
CA GLN A 139 2.56 14.48 15.25
C GLN A 139 3.43 13.23 15.21
N ASP A 140 3.00 12.13 15.87
CA ASP A 140 3.75 10.89 15.94
C ASP A 140 3.88 10.23 14.54
N VAL A 141 2.81 10.22 13.74
CA VAL A 141 2.82 9.76 12.33
C VAL A 141 3.75 10.60 11.47
N THR A 142 3.67 11.93 11.58
CA THR A 142 4.53 12.86 10.83
C THR A 142 5.99 12.71 11.21
N SER A 143 6.28 12.61 12.52
CA SER A 143 7.63 12.33 13.03
C SER A 143 8.20 11.04 12.44
N THR A 144 7.37 10.00 12.30
CA THR A 144 7.79 8.72 11.72
C THR A 144 8.21 8.88 10.25
N VAL A 145 7.46 9.63 9.44
CA VAL A 145 7.85 9.88 8.03
C VAL A 145 9.12 10.73 7.96
N LEU A 146 9.26 11.75 8.80
CA LEU A 146 10.42 12.65 8.77
C LEU A 146 11.70 11.95 9.28
N PHE A 147 11.62 11.27 10.41
CA PHE A 147 12.81 10.84 11.15
C PHE A 147 12.93 9.31 11.34
N GLY A 148 11.86 8.55 11.08
CA GLY A 148 11.85 7.10 11.29
C GLY A 148 11.72 6.69 12.77
N VAL A 149 12.23 5.50 13.07
CA VAL A 149 12.31 4.99 14.44
C VAL A 149 13.51 5.63 15.13
N LEU A 150 13.28 6.15 16.32
CA LEU A 150 14.32 6.77 17.14
C LEU A 150 14.72 5.83 18.29
N GLY A 151 15.99 5.91 18.69
CA GLY A 151 16.50 5.22 19.88
C GLY A 151 16.64 6.20 21.05
N SER A 152 16.68 5.68 22.27
CA SER A 152 16.94 6.49 23.47
C SER A 152 18.29 7.22 23.44
N GLU A 153 19.24 6.73 22.65
CA GLU A 153 20.58 7.30 22.45
C GLU A 153 20.63 8.35 21.32
N THR A 154 19.47 8.67 20.71
CA THR A 154 19.44 9.64 19.60
C THR A 154 19.64 11.06 20.15
N GLU A 155 20.74 11.70 19.77
CA GLU A 155 21.04 13.09 20.14
C GLU A 155 20.72 14.07 19.02
N LYS A 156 20.83 13.64 17.76
CA LYS A 156 20.54 14.45 16.57
C LYS A 156 19.64 13.70 15.61
N LEU A 157 18.56 14.36 15.18
CA LEU A 157 17.67 13.82 14.17
C LEU A 157 18.30 13.88 12.77
N SER A 158 17.98 12.89 11.94
CA SER A 158 18.42 12.87 10.53
C SER A 158 17.70 13.94 9.71
N VAL A 159 18.36 14.45 8.65
CA VAL A 159 17.72 15.33 7.68
C VAL A 159 16.56 14.57 7.00
N PRO A 160 15.34 15.15 6.96
CA PRO A 160 14.21 14.53 6.29
C PRO A 160 14.45 14.34 4.79
N TYR A 161 13.92 13.26 4.23
CA TYR A 161 14.05 12.99 2.79
C TYR A 161 13.20 13.89 1.92
N CYS A 162 12.06 14.38 2.44
CA CYS A 162 11.05 15.15 1.70
C CYS A 162 10.43 16.23 2.56
N ASN A 163 9.67 17.12 1.91
CA ASN A 163 8.68 17.95 2.57
C ASN A 163 7.32 17.25 2.60
N ILE A 164 6.48 17.59 3.58
CA ILE A 164 5.18 16.97 3.83
C ILE A 164 4.08 18.02 3.84
N ASP A 165 2.99 17.75 3.12
CA ASP A 165 1.70 18.40 3.31
C ASP A 165 0.89 17.56 4.30
N HIS A 166 0.66 18.08 5.50
CA HIS A 166 -0.16 17.42 6.51
C HIS A 166 -1.57 17.99 6.48
N TYR A 167 -2.55 17.14 6.19
CA TYR A 167 -3.96 17.49 6.14
C TYR A 167 -4.67 17.02 7.41
N ARG A 168 -5.19 17.98 8.18
CA ARG A 168 -6.00 17.71 9.37
C ARG A 168 -7.42 17.32 8.95
N VAL A 169 -7.63 16.04 8.63
CA VAL A 169 -8.93 15.53 8.15
C VAL A 169 -9.91 15.16 9.25
N LEU A 170 -9.43 15.04 10.50
CA LEU A 170 -10.22 14.62 11.67
C LEU A 170 -10.75 15.80 12.51
N ASP A 171 -10.72 17.02 11.97
CA ASP A 171 -11.30 18.18 12.63
C ASP A 171 -12.82 18.04 12.81
N SER A 172 -13.32 18.36 14.01
CA SER A 172 -14.76 18.45 14.23
C SER A 172 -15.40 19.59 13.39
N ASN A 173 -16.64 19.37 12.97
CA ASN A 173 -17.40 20.40 12.25
C ASN A 173 -17.68 21.63 13.12
N VAL A 174 -17.99 22.77 12.47
CA VAL A 174 -18.29 24.06 13.12
C VAL A 174 -19.35 23.95 14.23
N ASN A 175 -20.22 22.95 14.16
CA ASN A 175 -21.28 22.67 15.13
C ASN A 175 -20.89 21.68 16.23
N ASN A 176 -19.61 21.37 16.41
CA ASN A 176 -19.10 20.41 17.39
C ASN A 176 -19.67 18.97 17.23
N SER A 177 -20.14 18.61 16.04
CA SER A 177 -20.51 17.22 15.73
C SER A 177 -19.25 16.43 15.40
N ASP A 178 -19.17 15.20 15.86
CA ASP A 178 -18.10 14.28 15.51
C ASP A 178 -18.04 14.08 13.99
N VAL A 179 -16.82 14.09 13.44
CA VAL A 179 -16.57 13.84 12.02
C VAL A 179 -16.75 12.36 11.76
N ASP A 180 -17.60 12.02 10.82
CA ASP A 180 -17.81 10.64 10.43
C ASP A 180 -16.94 10.21 9.23
N LEU A 181 -17.04 8.94 8.86
CA LEU A 181 -16.25 8.34 7.79
C LEU A 181 -16.43 9.02 6.42
N PHE A 182 -17.64 9.50 6.11
CA PHE A 182 -17.90 10.19 4.85
C PHE A 182 -17.26 11.57 4.82
N ASP A 183 -17.33 12.34 5.92
CA ASP A 183 -16.68 13.64 6.01
C ASP A 183 -15.17 13.53 5.77
N VAL A 184 -14.52 12.54 6.41
CA VAL A 184 -13.09 12.31 6.27
C VAL A 184 -12.73 11.89 4.85
N LEU A 185 -13.46 10.93 4.28
CA LEU A 185 -13.19 10.45 2.92
C LEU A 185 -13.39 11.54 1.86
N ILE A 186 -14.45 12.38 2.00
CA ILE A 186 -14.70 13.51 1.11
C ILE A 186 -13.56 14.52 1.17
N ARG A 187 -13.02 14.81 2.37
CA ARG A 187 -11.85 15.69 2.54
C ARG A 187 -10.63 15.12 1.84
N ILE A 188 -10.31 13.84 2.06
CA ILE A 188 -9.19 13.17 1.39
C ILE A 188 -9.36 13.21 -0.13
N LYS A 189 -10.54 12.80 -0.63
CA LYS A 189 -10.87 12.82 -2.06
C LYS A 189 -10.69 14.21 -2.66
N SER A 190 -11.23 15.25 -2.02
CA SER A 190 -11.15 16.63 -2.51
C SER A 190 -9.70 17.14 -2.65
N VAL A 191 -8.80 16.73 -1.76
CA VAL A 191 -7.37 17.06 -1.86
C VAL A 191 -6.73 16.33 -3.02
N LEU A 192 -6.94 15.01 -3.12
CA LEU A 192 -6.28 14.17 -4.12
C LEU A 192 -6.77 14.45 -5.55
N GLU A 193 -7.99 14.94 -5.72
CA GLU A 193 -8.50 15.42 -7.01
C GLU A 193 -7.86 16.75 -7.47
N GLN A 194 -7.46 17.59 -6.52
CA GLN A 194 -6.88 18.91 -6.81
C GLN A 194 -5.36 18.89 -6.93
N LYS A 195 -4.69 17.98 -6.21
CA LYS A 195 -3.23 17.92 -6.14
C LYS A 195 -2.74 16.47 -6.22
N LYS A 196 -1.82 16.22 -7.14
CA LYS A 196 -1.14 14.93 -7.27
C LYS A 196 0.01 14.83 -6.27
N TYR A 197 0.12 13.68 -5.61
CA TYR A 197 1.19 13.31 -4.71
C TYR A 197 1.88 12.06 -5.19
N ASP A 198 3.20 11.97 -4.99
CA ASP A 198 3.97 10.76 -5.26
C ASP A 198 3.75 9.72 -4.16
N TYR A 199 3.59 10.19 -2.91
CA TYR A 199 3.48 9.35 -1.72
C TYR A 199 2.39 9.87 -0.79
N ILE A 200 1.54 8.97 -0.29
CA ILE A 200 0.52 9.29 0.71
C ILE A 200 0.49 8.24 1.83
N ASN A 201 0.17 8.68 3.07
CA ASN A 201 -0.03 7.80 4.20
C ASN A 201 -1.44 7.91 4.77
N LEU A 202 -2.05 6.76 5.03
CA LEU A 202 -3.33 6.62 5.71
C LEU A 202 -3.17 5.71 6.94
N SER A 203 -3.07 6.33 8.11
CA SER A 203 -3.07 5.63 9.40
C SER A 203 -4.45 5.62 10.05
N LEU A 204 -5.50 5.76 9.26
CA LEU A 204 -6.91 5.83 9.66
C LEU A 204 -7.80 5.11 8.63
N GLY A 205 -9.06 4.86 8.98
CA GLY A 205 -10.04 4.20 8.12
C GLY A 205 -11.25 3.67 8.89
N PRO A 206 -12.18 2.97 8.24
CA PRO A 206 -13.29 2.29 8.89
C PRO A 206 -12.80 1.16 9.81
N ARG A 207 -13.43 1.01 10.98
CA ARG A 207 -13.16 -0.10 11.90
C ARG A 207 -14.12 -1.25 11.65
N LEU A 208 -13.84 -2.02 10.62
CA LEU A 208 -14.55 -3.26 10.30
C LEU A 208 -13.62 -4.17 9.49
N PRO A 209 -13.78 -5.51 9.57
CA PRO A 209 -13.02 -6.42 8.73
C PRO A 209 -13.42 -6.27 7.25
N VAL A 210 -12.48 -6.54 6.35
CA VAL A 210 -12.74 -6.59 4.90
C VAL A 210 -13.76 -7.69 4.58
N ASP A 211 -14.69 -7.37 3.68
CA ASP A 211 -15.68 -8.28 3.13
C ASP A 211 -15.23 -8.79 1.74
N ASP A 212 -15.46 -10.07 1.44
CA ASP A 212 -15.09 -10.65 0.15
C ASP A 212 -16.07 -10.30 -0.97
N ASP A 213 -17.33 -10.07 -0.62
CA ASP A 213 -18.42 -9.89 -1.57
C ASP A 213 -18.74 -8.42 -1.84
N ASP A 214 -18.22 -7.49 -1.03
CA ASP A 214 -18.48 -6.06 -1.18
C ASP A 214 -17.25 -5.19 -0.93
N VAL A 215 -17.02 -4.22 -1.82
CA VAL A 215 -15.90 -3.28 -1.71
C VAL A 215 -16.35 -2.03 -0.97
N HIS A 216 -15.64 -1.72 0.12
CA HIS A 216 -15.97 -0.54 0.91
C HIS A 216 -15.73 0.76 0.14
N VAL A 217 -16.56 1.80 0.38
CA VAL A 217 -16.46 3.11 -0.29
C VAL A 217 -15.05 3.72 -0.18
N TRP A 218 -14.35 3.54 0.94
CA TRP A 218 -12.98 4.02 1.11
C TRP A 218 -12.01 3.37 0.14
N THR A 219 -12.06 2.05 0.03
CA THR A 219 -11.23 1.29 -0.90
C THR A 219 -11.54 1.68 -2.34
N SER A 220 -12.82 1.67 -2.72
CA SER A 220 -13.27 2.01 -4.08
C SER A 220 -12.84 3.41 -4.51
N THR A 221 -13.01 4.41 -3.64
CA THR A 221 -12.68 5.81 -3.93
C THR A 221 -11.18 6.02 -4.11
N LEU A 222 -10.37 5.42 -3.23
CA LEU A 222 -8.92 5.57 -3.30
C LEU A 222 -8.32 4.83 -4.50
N GLU A 223 -8.86 3.68 -4.86
CA GLU A 223 -8.38 2.92 -6.02
C GLU A 223 -8.55 3.67 -7.35
N GLU A 224 -9.60 4.49 -7.52
CA GLU A 224 -9.74 5.33 -8.71
C GLU A 224 -8.55 6.28 -8.89
N ILE A 225 -7.99 6.77 -7.77
CA ILE A 225 -6.84 7.69 -7.77
C ILE A 225 -5.53 6.92 -7.98
N LEU A 226 -5.42 5.73 -7.37
CA LEU A 226 -4.19 4.95 -7.36
C LEU A 226 -3.98 4.09 -8.62
N ALA A 227 -5.01 3.91 -9.45
CA ALA A 227 -4.97 3.06 -10.65
C ALA A 227 -3.87 3.47 -11.65
N SER A 228 -3.50 4.75 -11.69
CA SER A 228 -2.43 5.25 -12.57
C SER A 228 -1.02 4.74 -12.20
N GLY A 229 -0.82 4.25 -10.97
CA GLY A 229 0.49 3.86 -10.44
C GLY A 229 1.47 5.02 -10.19
N GLU A 230 1.02 6.27 -10.34
CA GLU A 230 1.84 7.47 -10.10
C GLU A 230 1.94 7.83 -8.61
N THR A 231 1.06 7.27 -7.77
CA THR A 231 1.01 7.50 -6.33
C THR A 231 1.14 6.19 -5.58
N LEU A 232 2.02 6.11 -4.59
CA LEU A 232 2.04 5.03 -3.61
C LEU A 232 1.33 5.45 -2.33
N CYS A 233 0.27 4.73 -1.98
CA CYS A 233 -0.45 4.87 -0.72
C CYS A 233 -0.03 3.77 0.26
N THR A 234 0.54 4.13 1.42
CA THR A 234 0.72 3.19 2.52
C THR A 234 -0.47 3.26 3.48
N VAL A 235 -0.98 2.09 3.86
CA VAL A 235 -2.18 1.98 4.69
C VAL A 235 -1.92 1.07 5.88
N ALA A 236 -2.25 1.53 7.08
CA ALA A 236 -2.25 0.71 8.29
C ALA A 236 -3.37 -0.33 8.25
N VAL A 237 -3.04 -1.61 8.52
CA VAL A 237 -4.03 -2.70 8.42
C VAL A 237 -5.06 -2.76 9.54
N GLY A 238 -4.83 -2.05 10.65
CA GLY A 238 -5.68 -2.07 11.85
C GLY A 238 -5.06 -2.80 13.03
N ASN A 239 -5.61 -2.53 14.22
CA ASN A 239 -5.08 -3.00 15.51
C ASN A 239 -6.00 -4.00 16.23
N ASP A 240 -6.94 -4.60 15.52
CA ASP A 240 -7.92 -5.57 16.05
C ASP A 240 -7.48 -7.04 15.86
N GLY A 241 -6.18 -7.30 15.63
CA GLY A 241 -5.64 -8.64 15.34
C GLY A 241 -5.84 -9.68 16.43
N GLN A 242 -6.14 -9.28 17.66
CA GLN A 242 -6.45 -10.18 18.79
C GLN A 242 -7.93 -10.59 18.86
N LEU A 243 -8.80 -10.01 18.03
CA LEU A 243 -10.20 -10.38 17.97
C LEU A 243 -10.37 -11.82 17.42
N PRO A 244 -11.53 -12.46 17.67
CA PRO A 244 -11.81 -13.77 17.09
C PRO A 244 -11.72 -13.78 15.56
N ALA A 245 -11.48 -14.96 15.00
CA ALA A 245 -11.39 -15.18 13.55
C ALA A 245 -12.56 -14.50 12.79
N LYS A 246 -12.26 -13.96 11.62
CA LYS A 246 -13.04 -13.05 10.76
C LYS A 246 -13.12 -11.61 11.26
N LEU A 247 -13.13 -11.35 12.58
CA LEU A 247 -13.11 -9.98 13.11
C LEU A 247 -11.70 -9.40 13.20
N ASN A 248 -10.67 -10.25 13.18
CA ASN A 248 -9.25 -9.88 13.24
C ASN A 248 -8.64 -9.62 11.86
N ARG A 249 -9.45 -9.63 10.80
CA ARG A 249 -9.01 -9.44 9.43
C ARG A 249 -8.62 -7.98 9.18
N ILE A 250 -7.76 -7.73 8.19
CA ILE A 250 -7.39 -6.38 7.74
C ILE A 250 -8.64 -5.52 7.53
N GLN A 251 -8.50 -4.21 7.70
CA GLN A 251 -9.60 -3.25 7.67
C GLN A 251 -9.46 -2.30 6.47
N PRO A 252 -10.57 -1.91 5.80
CA PRO A 252 -10.50 -0.95 4.70
C PRO A 252 -9.78 0.35 5.12
N PRO A 253 -9.02 0.97 4.22
CA PRO A 253 -8.75 0.59 2.84
C PRO A 253 -7.49 -0.29 2.68
N ALA A 254 -7.11 -1.12 3.67
CA ALA A 254 -5.92 -1.98 3.57
C ALA A 254 -6.05 -3.12 2.53
N ASP A 255 -7.24 -3.30 1.95
CA ASP A 255 -7.52 -4.22 0.84
C ASP A 255 -7.26 -3.60 -0.56
N LEU A 256 -6.68 -2.40 -0.63
CA LEU A 256 -6.24 -1.78 -1.88
C LEU A 256 -5.32 -2.69 -2.68
N VAL A 257 -5.60 -2.90 -3.97
CA VAL A 257 -4.73 -3.67 -4.88
C VAL A 257 -3.60 -2.80 -5.45
N ASN A 258 -3.84 -1.48 -5.60
CA ASN A 258 -2.86 -0.53 -6.10
C ASN A 258 -2.03 0.15 -4.97
N GLY A 259 -2.42 -0.02 -3.71
CA GLY A 259 -1.71 0.49 -2.54
C GLY A 259 -0.71 -0.49 -1.93
N LEU A 260 -0.23 -0.16 -0.73
CA LEU A 260 0.67 -0.98 0.09
C LEU A 260 0.15 -1.04 1.53
N SER A 261 -0.43 -2.16 1.92
CA SER A 261 -0.97 -2.38 3.26
C SER A 261 0.12 -2.90 4.20
N VAL A 262 0.23 -2.30 5.38
CA VAL A 262 1.34 -2.54 6.29
C VAL A 262 0.83 -2.97 7.67
N GLY A 263 1.23 -4.18 8.07
CA GLY A 263 1.05 -4.70 9.42
C GLY A 263 2.23 -4.35 10.33
N ALA A 264 2.16 -4.80 11.59
CA ALA A 264 3.16 -4.50 12.60
C ALA A 264 4.00 -5.73 12.97
N ALA A 265 5.33 -5.55 13.00
CA ALA A 265 6.33 -6.48 13.54
C ALA A 265 6.81 -6.02 14.92
N THR A 266 7.23 -6.96 15.76
CA THR A 266 7.62 -6.71 17.15
C THR A 266 8.99 -6.07 17.30
N SER A 267 9.92 -6.27 16.37
CA SER A 267 11.31 -5.80 16.50
C SER A 267 11.93 -5.44 15.15
N LEU A 268 12.98 -4.62 15.21
CA LEU A 268 13.90 -4.38 14.08
C LEU A 268 14.97 -5.47 13.95
N SER A 269 15.19 -6.29 14.97
CA SER A 269 16.15 -7.40 14.94
C SER A 269 15.68 -8.55 14.05
N ASP A 270 16.58 -9.51 13.77
CA ASP A 270 16.24 -10.70 12.96
C ASP A 270 15.24 -11.63 13.64
N SER A 271 15.15 -11.57 14.99
CA SER A 271 14.20 -12.33 15.80
C SER A 271 12.89 -11.56 15.99
N TRP A 272 12.18 -11.29 14.91
CA TRP A 272 10.90 -10.59 14.94
C TRP A 272 9.72 -11.54 14.70
N GLU A 273 8.57 -11.16 15.20
CA GLU A 273 7.27 -11.80 14.99
C GLU A 273 6.22 -10.74 14.60
N ARG A 274 5.04 -11.18 14.16
CA ARG A 274 3.90 -10.27 13.99
C ARG A 274 3.42 -9.78 15.37
N CYS A 275 3.21 -8.49 15.52
CA CYS A 275 2.55 -7.97 16.72
C CYS A 275 1.13 -8.55 16.84
N SER A 276 0.77 -9.05 18.01
CA SER A 276 -0.52 -9.70 18.24
C SER A 276 -1.74 -8.82 17.91
N TYR A 277 -1.63 -7.52 18.06
CA TYR A 277 -2.67 -6.55 17.71
C TYR A 277 -2.82 -6.32 16.20
N SER A 278 -1.78 -6.57 15.40
CA SER A 278 -1.83 -6.33 13.96
C SER A 278 -2.86 -7.22 13.29
N CYS A 279 -3.81 -6.63 12.57
CA CYS A 279 -4.79 -7.35 11.77
C CYS A 279 -4.11 -8.25 10.72
N ILE A 280 -4.77 -9.33 10.34
CA ILE A 280 -4.25 -10.36 9.44
C ILE A 280 -5.06 -10.45 8.14
N GLY A 281 -4.46 -11.05 7.12
CA GLY A 281 -5.14 -11.42 5.88
C GLY A 281 -6.10 -12.62 6.04
N PRO A 282 -6.56 -13.15 4.92
CA PRO A 282 -6.24 -12.70 3.56
C PRO A 282 -6.95 -11.39 3.17
N GLY A 283 -6.50 -10.77 2.08
CA GLY A 283 -7.26 -9.76 1.36
C GLY A 283 -8.42 -10.37 0.56
N ARG A 284 -9.08 -9.57 -0.27
CA ARG A 284 -9.99 -10.08 -1.32
C ARG A 284 -9.17 -10.56 -2.51
N SER A 285 -9.73 -11.45 -3.32
CA SER A 285 -9.13 -11.84 -4.60
C SER A 285 -9.80 -11.03 -5.76
N PRO A 286 -9.02 -10.32 -6.63
CA PRO A 286 -7.58 -10.14 -6.57
C PRO A 286 -7.13 -9.23 -5.41
N GLY A 287 -5.86 -9.35 -5.01
CA GLY A 287 -5.32 -8.72 -3.82
C GLY A 287 -5.32 -9.66 -2.61
N PHE A 288 -5.15 -10.96 -2.87
CA PHE A 288 -5.27 -12.00 -1.84
C PHE A 288 -4.18 -11.93 -0.77
N VAL A 289 -2.92 -11.64 -1.17
CA VAL A 289 -1.81 -11.51 -0.23
C VAL A 289 -1.89 -10.16 0.47
N LYS A 290 -2.43 -10.19 1.68
CA LYS A 290 -2.53 -9.04 2.60
C LYS A 290 -2.27 -9.50 4.05
N PRO A 291 -1.66 -8.62 4.90
CA PRO A 291 -1.03 -7.36 4.49
C PRO A 291 -0.03 -7.56 3.35
N ASP A 292 0.37 -6.51 2.63
CA ASP A 292 1.47 -6.65 1.65
C ASP A 292 2.78 -7.00 2.36
N GLY A 293 2.96 -6.52 3.57
CA GLY A 293 4.07 -6.87 4.45
C GLY A 293 3.90 -6.25 5.83
N VAL A 294 4.91 -6.41 6.66
CA VAL A 294 4.95 -5.85 8.01
C VAL A 294 6.19 -4.99 8.20
N ALA A 295 6.12 -4.03 9.12
CA ALA A 295 7.27 -3.26 9.58
C ALA A 295 7.19 -3.08 11.10
N PHE A 296 8.28 -2.67 11.72
CA PHE A 296 8.29 -2.43 13.17
C PHE A 296 7.13 -1.50 13.56
N GLY A 297 6.32 -1.92 14.52
CA GLY A 297 5.16 -1.17 15.01
C GLY A 297 5.19 -0.94 16.51
N GLY A 298 6.15 -1.55 17.20
CA GLY A 298 6.33 -1.48 18.64
C GLY A 298 5.35 -2.34 19.44
N HIS A 299 5.70 -2.61 20.67
CA HIS A 299 4.87 -3.25 21.70
C HIS A 299 5.31 -2.82 23.09
N SER A 300 4.72 -3.39 24.16
CA SER A 300 5.02 -2.98 25.55
C SER A 300 6.50 -3.04 25.92
N ASP A 301 7.22 -4.08 25.46
CA ASP A 301 8.61 -4.33 25.85
C ASP A 301 9.60 -3.60 24.92
N GLU A 302 9.24 -3.39 23.65
CA GLU A 302 10.00 -2.65 22.65
C GLU A 302 9.07 -1.62 21.98
N PRO A 303 8.79 -0.46 22.64
CA PRO A 303 7.87 0.53 22.10
C PRO A 303 8.47 1.27 20.91
N PHE A 304 7.60 1.66 19.96
CA PHE A 304 7.97 2.54 18.88
C PHE A 304 8.28 3.94 19.43
N GLN A 305 9.44 4.48 19.12
CA GLN A 305 9.86 5.79 19.62
C GLN A 305 9.89 6.83 18.49
N VAL A 306 9.24 7.95 18.73
CA VAL A 306 9.13 9.09 17.80
C VAL A 306 9.56 10.38 18.47
N TYR A 307 9.95 11.38 17.67
CA TYR A 307 10.15 12.72 18.19
C TYR A 307 8.82 13.34 18.61
N SER A 308 8.77 13.86 19.81
CA SER A 308 7.62 14.60 20.35
C SER A 308 7.99 16.07 20.54
N PRO A 309 7.48 16.97 19.68
CA PRO A 309 7.76 18.40 19.78
C PRO A 309 7.32 19.00 21.13
N MET A 310 6.17 18.54 21.67
CA MET A 310 5.60 19.09 22.91
C MET A 310 6.57 19.10 24.10
N VAL A 311 7.55 18.20 24.11
CA VAL A 311 8.51 18.05 25.21
C VAL A 311 9.95 18.17 24.73
N ASN A 312 10.16 18.45 23.44
CA ASN A 312 11.46 18.34 22.78
C ASN A 312 12.19 17.06 23.19
N GLY A 313 11.50 15.92 23.02
CA GLY A 313 11.97 14.63 23.50
C GLY A 313 11.39 13.48 22.70
N LEU A 314 11.34 12.28 23.30
CA LEU A 314 10.81 11.08 22.68
C LEU A 314 9.42 10.74 23.23
N ALA A 315 8.50 10.37 22.35
CA ALA A 315 7.27 9.69 22.73
C ALA A 315 7.39 8.20 22.42
N ARG A 316 6.86 7.37 23.31
CA ARG A 316 6.73 5.92 23.16
C ARG A 316 5.29 5.57 22.82
N THR A 317 5.13 4.77 21.80
CA THR A 317 3.82 4.37 21.27
C THR A 317 3.90 2.98 20.64
N ALA A 318 2.78 2.43 20.16
CA ALA A 318 2.74 1.21 19.35
C ALA A 318 1.47 1.18 18.50
N GLY A 319 1.55 0.57 17.32
CA GLY A 319 0.41 0.40 16.43
C GLY A 319 0.81 0.29 14.97
N THR A 320 -0.05 -0.28 14.15
CA THR A 320 0.13 -0.32 12.68
C THR A 320 0.17 1.07 12.06
N SER A 321 -0.36 2.09 12.78
CA SER A 321 -0.30 3.50 12.40
C SER A 321 1.12 4.07 12.34
N PHE A 322 2.10 3.39 12.93
CA PHE A 322 3.52 3.75 12.87
C PHE A 322 4.30 2.88 11.90
N SER A 323 3.87 1.64 11.69
CA SER A 323 4.46 0.76 10.67
C SER A 323 4.25 1.29 9.25
N ALA A 324 3.05 1.77 8.93
CA ALA A 324 2.72 2.28 7.59
C ALA A 324 3.54 3.52 7.20
N PRO A 325 3.63 4.59 8.00
CA PRO A 325 4.47 5.74 7.69
C PRO A 325 5.97 5.42 7.72
N LEU A 326 6.42 4.41 8.47
CA LEU A 326 7.81 3.94 8.43
C LEU A 326 8.15 3.34 7.06
N VAL A 327 7.26 2.52 6.49
CA VAL A 327 7.44 1.97 5.14
C VAL A 327 7.35 3.08 4.08
N LEU A 328 6.46 4.07 4.25
CA LEU A 328 6.40 5.22 3.36
C LEU A 328 7.73 5.98 3.35
N ARG A 329 8.33 6.22 4.54
CA ARG A 329 9.66 6.84 4.64
C ARG A 329 10.71 6.07 3.85
N GLN A 330 10.70 4.74 3.91
CA GLN A 330 11.64 3.90 3.15
C GLN A 330 11.45 4.05 1.63
N ALA A 331 10.20 4.05 1.15
CA ALA A 331 9.88 4.29 -0.26
C ALA A 331 10.36 5.69 -0.73
N ILE A 332 10.13 6.73 0.08
CA ILE A 332 10.60 8.09 -0.19
C ILE A 332 12.14 8.14 -0.21
N ALA A 333 12.79 7.47 0.73
CA ALA A 333 14.25 7.45 0.80
C ALA A 333 14.89 6.82 -0.44
N LEU A 334 14.30 5.75 -1.00
CA LEU A 334 14.74 5.16 -2.27
C LEU A 334 14.66 6.19 -3.41
N SER A 335 13.54 6.90 -3.52
CA SER A 335 13.35 7.92 -4.57
C SER A 335 14.22 9.17 -4.35
N ALA A 336 14.53 9.53 -3.10
CA ALA A 336 15.32 10.70 -2.78
C ALA A 336 16.83 10.49 -2.94
N SER A 337 17.29 9.24 -2.80
CA SER A 337 18.72 8.92 -2.66
C SER A 337 19.37 8.35 -3.91
N LEU A 338 18.57 7.85 -4.87
CA LEU A 338 19.10 7.21 -6.08
C LEU A 338 19.11 8.19 -7.26
N ASN A 339 20.11 8.05 -8.14
CA ASN A 339 20.28 8.86 -9.35
C ASN A 339 19.37 8.42 -10.52
N TYR A 340 18.49 7.48 -10.28
CA TYR A 340 17.56 6.94 -11.24
C TYR A 340 16.14 7.36 -10.88
N ASN A 341 15.26 7.51 -11.87
CA ASN A 341 13.86 7.83 -11.63
C ASN A 341 13.13 6.62 -11.02
N ILE A 342 13.22 6.49 -9.70
CA ILE A 342 12.48 5.50 -8.93
C ILE A 342 11.04 5.98 -8.81
N THR A 343 10.14 5.37 -9.60
CA THR A 343 8.71 5.67 -9.49
C THR A 343 8.14 5.12 -8.18
N PRO A 344 6.98 5.63 -7.70
CA PRO A 344 6.31 5.07 -6.54
C PRO A 344 6.04 3.56 -6.65
N LEU A 345 5.67 3.09 -7.84
CA LEU A 345 5.48 1.66 -8.12
C LEU A 345 6.81 0.88 -8.05
N THR A 346 7.92 1.49 -8.49
CA THR A 346 9.25 0.87 -8.39
C THR A 346 9.69 0.75 -6.93
N ALA A 347 9.45 1.79 -6.12
CA ALA A 347 9.72 1.74 -4.68
C ALA A 347 8.92 0.63 -3.99
N LYS A 348 7.61 0.49 -4.31
CA LYS A 348 6.77 -0.64 -3.85
C LYS A 348 7.39 -1.98 -4.22
N ALA A 349 7.76 -2.18 -5.48
CA ALA A 349 8.31 -3.43 -5.98
C ALA A 349 9.64 -3.79 -5.29
N LEU A 350 10.52 -2.81 -5.08
CA LEU A 350 11.81 -3.00 -4.39
C LEU A 350 11.62 -3.39 -2.92
N LEU A 351 10.73 -2.71 -2.19
CA LEU A 351 10.44 -3.05 -0.80
C LEU A 351 9.88 -4.47 -0.66
N ILE A 352 8.95 -4.86 -1.53
CA ILE A 352 8.40 -6.22 -1.54
C ILE A 352 9.47 -7.25 -1.93
N HIS A 353 10.34 -6.93 -2.88
CA HIS A 353 11.41 -7.82 -3.36
C HIS A 353 12.37 -8.23 -2.23
N HIS A 354 12.65 -7.32 -1.30
CA HIS A 354 13.55 -7.55 -0.17
C HIS A 354 12.83 -7.87 1.14
N ALA A 355 11.49 -8.00 1.13
CA ALA A 355 10.77 -8.39 2.33
C ALA A 355 11.10 -9.83 2.74
N GLU A 356 11.29 -10.08 4.05
CA GLU A 356 11.67 -11.38 4.59
C GLU A 356 10.58 -11.94 5.50
N SER A 357 10.10 -13.15 5.19
CA SER A 357 8.96 -13.76 5.90
C SER A 357 9.34 -14.56 7.14
N ASN A 358 10.60 -14.93 7.32
CA ASN A 358 11.07 -15.84 8.39
C ASN A 358 10.22 -17.12 8.51
N ASN A 359 9.64 -17.60 7.41
CA ASN A 359 8.72 -18.73 7.35
C ASN A 359 7.42 -18.54 8.17
N ILE A 360 7.08 -17.31 8.56
CA ILE A 360 5.80 -17.00 9.19
C ILE A 360 4.69 -17.06 8.13
N ASN A 361 3.47 -17.40 8.58
CA ASN A 361 2.32 -17.55 7.69
C ASN A 361 2.08 -16.28 6.88
N ARG A 362 1.90 -16.42 5.57
CA ARG A 362 1.66 -15.31 4.64
C ARG A 362 0.41 -14.49 4.98
N ALA A 363 -0.64 -15.10 5.55
CA ALA A 363 -1.80 -14.36 6.03
C ALA A 363 -1.46 -13.40 7.20
N GLU A 364 -0.38 -13.66 7.94
CA GLU A 364 0.03 -12.82 9.07
C GLU A 364 0.98 -11.70 8.66
N VAL A 365 1.89 -11.98 7.72
CA VAL A 365 3.01 -11.09 7.40
C VAL A 365 3.12 -10.73 5.91
N GLY A 366 2.21 -11.18 5.07
CA GLY A 366 2.23 -10.94 3.63
C GLY A 366 3.50 -11.49 2.97
N TRP A 367 4.20 -10.63 2.25
CA TRP A 367 5.49 -10.98 1.64
C TRP A 367 6.63 -11.01 2.66
N GLY A 368 6.40 -10.52 3.89
CA GLY A 368 7.36 -10.50 4.99
C GLY A 368 7.56 -9.12 5.60
N ARG A 369 8.58 -8.99 6.46
CA ARG A 369 9.00 -7.70 7.00
C ARG A 369 9.78 -6.93 5.96
N PHE A 370 9.36 -5.69 5.70
CA PHE A 370 10.09 -4.78 4.82
C PHE A 370 11.48 -4.45 5.38
N PRO A 371 12.50 -4.29 4.52
CA PRO A 371 13.85 -3.98 4.95
C PRO A 371 13.87 -2.64 5.71
N HIS A 372 14.52 -2.59 6.85
CA HIS A 372 14.74 -1.34 7.59
C HIS A 372 16.04 -0.66 7.17
N ASP A 373 17.02 -1.44 6.74
CA ASP A 373 18.25 -0.95 6.12
C ASP A 373 18.11 -0.97 4.59
N LEU A 374 18.14 0.20 3.98
CA LEU A 374 18.04 0.35 2.53
C LEU A 374 19.31 -0.03 1.79
N SER A 375 20.42 -0.26 2.49
CA SER A 375 21.66 -0.75 1.86
C SER A 375 21.45 -2.08 1.14
N GLU A 376 20.69 -3.02 1.74
CA GLU A 376 20.34 -4.31 1.16
C GLU A 376 19.48 -4.17 -0.12
N VAL A 377 18.67 -3.09 -0.19
CA VAL A 377 17.85 -2.80 -1.37
C VAL A 377 18.69 -2.21 -2.50
N ILE A 378 19.66 -1.36 -2.16
CA ILE A 378 20.43 -0.54 -3.10
C ILE A 378 21.63 -1.28 -3.66
N PHE A 379 22.37 -1.99 -2.81
CA PHE A 379 23.61 -2.66 -3.20
C PHE A 379 23.37 -4.11 -3.58
N CYS A 380 24.25 -4.63 -4.42
CA CYS A 380 24.37 -6.06 -4.76
C CYS A 380 25.74 -6.54 -4.34
N ASP A 381 25.82 -7.79 -3.90
CA ASP A 381 27.09 -8.48 -3.69
C ASP A 381 27.76 -8.82 -5.03
N ASP A 382 29.04 -9.18 -5.03
CA ASP A 382 29.80 -9.47 -6.25
C ASP A 382 29.28 -10.73 -7.00
N ASP A 383 28.62 -11.65 -6.29
CA ASP A 383 27.98 -12.85 -6.81
C ASP A 383 26.49 -12.67 -7.14
N GLU A 384 26.00 -11.42 -7.08
CA GLU A 384 24.61 -11.05 -7.32
C GLU A 384 24.48 -9.94 -8.37
N VAL A 385 23.42 -10.00 -9.16
CA VAL A 385 22.95 -8.89 -10.00
C VAL A 385 21.47 -8.68 -9.82
N LYS A 386 21.07 -7.42 -9.63
CA LYS A 386 19.69 -6.97 -9.55
C LYS A 386 19.36 -6.09 -10.74
N VAL A 387 18.28 -6.37 -11.44
CA VAL A 387 17.83 -5.60 -12.61
C VAL A 387 16.38 -5.18 -12.43
N ILE A 388 16.08 -3.94 -12.83
CA ILE A 388 14.75 -3.35 -12.78
C ILE A 388 14.30 -3.06 -14.20
N TYR A 389 13.15 -3.62 -14.57
CA TYR A 389 12.38 -3.26 -15.76
C TYR A 389 11.16 -2.47 -15.32
N GLN A 390 11.02 -1.25 -15.80
CA GLN A 390 9.85 -0.42 -15.54
C GLN A 390 9.34 0.18 -16.84
N GLY A 391 8.02 0.32 -16.97
CA GLY A 391 7.40 0.88 -18.16
C GLY A 391 5.89 0.78 -18.10
N THR A 392 5.26 0.98 -19.25
CA THR A 392 3.83 0.79 -19.47
C THR A 392 3.60 -0.25 -20.56
N LEU A 393 2.56 -1.05 -20.42
CA LEU A 393 2.15 -1.99 -21.45
C LEU A 393 0.75 -1.64 -21.94
N LYS A 394 0.62 -1.48 -23.26
CA LYS A 394 -0.66 -1.15 -23.92
C LYS A 394 -1.51 -2.40 -24.12
N PRO A 395 -2.83 -2.24 -24.25
CA PRO A 395 -3.71 -3.33 -24.64
C PRO A 395 -3.21 -4.06 -25.90
N SER A 396 -3.38 -5.37 -25.93
CA SER A 396 -2.93 -6.24 -27.01
C SER A 396 -1.41 -6.29 -27.26
N GLN A 397 -0.61 -5.69 -26.41
CA GLN A 397 0.86 -5.78 -26.48
C GLN A 397 1.40 -6.91 -25.61
N HIS A 398 2.58 -7.36 -25.98
CA HIS A 398 3.41 -8.25 -25.18
C HIS A 398 4.84 -7.75 -25.20
N MET A 399 5.57 -8.04 -24.12
CA MET A 399 6.97 -7.66 -23.97
C MET A 399 7.79 -8.85 -23.50
N ARG A 400 9.04 -8.91 -23.94
CA ARG A 400 10.03 -9.85 -23.43
C ARG A 400 11.11 -9.11 -22.66
N ALA A 401 11.28 -9.44 -21.37
CA ALA A 401 12.33 -8.95 -20.51
C ALA A 401 13.41 -10.01 -20.36
N PRO A 402 14.58 -9.90 -21.03
CA PRO A 402 15.65 -10.87 -20.88
C PRO A 402 16.25 -10.78 -19.47
N ILE A 403 16.49 -11.92 -18.84
CA ILE A 403 17.24 -11.98 -17.59
C ILE A 403 18.71 -11.88 -17.93
N PRO A 404 19.47 -10.92 -17.38
CA PRO A 404 20.88 -10.82 -17.62
C PRO A 404 21.62 -12.10 -17.23
N PHE A 405 22.36 -12.67 -18.17
CA PHE A 405 23.04 -13.95 -18.03
C PHE A 405 24.46 -13.87 -18.64
N PRO A 406 25.51 -14.33 -17.97
CA PRO A 406 26.86 -14.22 -18.48
C PRO A 406 27.11 -15.12 -19.69
N ASP A 407 28.18 -14.86 -20.47
CA ASP A 407 28.57 -15.72 -21.58
C ASP A 407 29.40 -16.95 -21.15
N VAL A 408 29.79 -16.98 -19.91
CA VAL A 408 30.49 -18.12 -19.31
C VAL A 408 29.48 -19.09 -18.67
N PRO A 409 29.78 -20.40 -18.66
CA PRO A 409 28.93 -21.36 -17.97
C PRO A 409 28.74 -21.01 -16.50
N MET A 410 27.47 -21.01 -16.04
CA MET A 410 27.18 -20.86 -14.63
C MET A 410 27.74 -22.03 -13.82
N ARG A 411 28.17 -21.75 -12.60
CA ARG A 411 28.66 -22.74 -11.63
C ARG A 411 27.78 -22.70 -10.38
N GLY A 412 27.67 -23.84 -9.73
CA GLY A 412 26.83 -23.98 -8.53
C GLY A 412 25.33 -23.82 -8.79
N CYS A 413 24.57 -23.64 -7.73
CA CYS A 413 23.15 -23.34 -7.82
C CYS A 413 22.96 -21.86 -8.22
N VAL A 414 22.00 -21.64 -9.12
CA VAL A 414 21.60 -20.30 -9.55
C VAL A 414 20.29 -19.96 -8.87
N ASN A 415 20.31 -18.98 -7.96
CA ASN A 415 19.10 -18.48 -7.32
C ASN A 415 18.50 -17.35 -8.14
N LEU A 416 17.22 -17.45 -8.46
CA LEU A 416 16.45 -16.42 -9.18
C LEU A 416 15.30 -15.98 -8.31
N ARG A 417 15.30 -14.72 -7.89
CA ARG A 417 14.18 -14.04 -7.23
C ARG A 417 13.57 -13.05 -8.20
N ALA A 418 12.25 -13.03 -8.30
CA ALA A 418 11.55 -12.06 -9.12
C ALA A 418 10.34 -11.49 -8.37
N THR A 419 10.13 -10.18 -8.52
CA THR A 419 8.97 -9.46 -8.03
C THR A 419 8.37 -8.67 -9.18
N PHE A 420 7.07 -8.84 -9.41
CA PHE A 420 6.33 -8.14 -10.44
C PHE A 420 5.20 -7.36 -9.82
N CYS A 421 5.18 -6.06 -10.07
CA CYS A 421 4.11 -5.16 -9.63
C CYS A 421 3.55 -4.41 -10.83
N PHE A 422 2.25 -4.22 -10.85
CA PHE A 422 1.59 -3.33 -11.79
C PHE A 422 0.41 -2.63 -11.12
N SER A 423 -0.10 -1.55 -11.71
CA SER A 423 -1.34 -0.92 -11.28
C SER A 423 -2.42 -1.13 -12.33
N SER A 424 -3.67 -1.28 -11.89
CA SER A 424 -4.80 -1.60 -12.76
C SER A 424 -6.05 -0.82 -12.36
N PRO A 425 -6.83 -0.33 -13.31
CA PRO A 425 -8.19 0.11 -13.05
C PRO A 425 -9.01 -0.99 -12.39
N VAL A 426 -9.89 -0.61 -11.49
CA VAL A 426 -10.74 -1.53 -10.73
C VAL A 426 -12.22 -1.30 -10.99
N ASP A 427 -13.03 -2.30 -10.64
CA ASP A 427 -14.47 -2.25 -10.73
C ASP A 427 -15.11 -2.73 -9.41
N ALA A 428 -15.59 -1.78 -8.62
CA ALA A 428 -16.22 -2.05 -7.33
C ALA A 428 -17.58 -2.74 -7.45
N GLU A 429 -18.26 -2.65 -8.61
CA GLU A 429 -19.50 -3.40 -8.85
C GLU A 429 -19.26 -4.92 -8.93
N HIS A 430 -18.06 -5.31 -9.33
CA HIS A 430 -17.71 -6.71 -9.56
C HIS A 430 -16.51 -7.15 -8.70
N PRO A 431 -16.67 -7.35 -7.38
CA PRO A 431 -15.58 -7.69 -6.47
C PRO A 431 -14.76 -8.91 -6.91
N LEU A 432 -15.39 -9.92 -7.51
CA LEU A 432 -14.71 -11.13 -8.03
C LEU A 432 -13.88 -10.86 -9.30
N ASN A 433 -14.23 -9.80 -10.05
CA ASN A 433 -13.52 -9.35 -11.23
C ASN A 433 -12.94 -7.93 -11.02
N TYR A 434 -12.48 -7.67 -9.81
CA TYR A 434 -12.16 -6.34 -9.32
C TYR A 434 -11.16 -5.58 -10.18
N THR A 435 -10.00 -6.19 -10.55
CA THR A 435 -9.07 -5.59 -11.53
C THR A 435 -9.61 -5.76 -12.95
N ARG A 436 -9.79 -4.65 -13.68
CA ARG A 436 -10.32 -4.63 -15.06
C ARG A 436 -9.31 -5.14 -16.08
N SER A 437 -8.04 -5.01 -15.78
CA SER A 437 -6.94 -5.44 -16.62
C SER A 437 -5.87 -6.14 -15.79
N GLY A 438 -5.10 -7.01 -16.43
CA GLY A 438 -4.07 -7.77 -15.77
C GLY A 438 -2.89 -8.05 -16.69
N LEU A 439 -1.75 -8.33 -16.09
CA LEU A 439 -0.51 -8.68 -16.81
C LEU A 439 -0.08 -10.09 -16.41
N GLU A 440 -0.09 -10.99 -17.39
CA GLU A 440 0.45 -12.34 -17.20
C GLU A 440 1.96 -12.33 -17.39
N VAL A 441 2.69 -12.80 -16.40
CA VAL A 441 4.15 -12.88 -16.40
C VAL A 441 4.59 -14.32 -16.40
N THR A 442 5.19 -14.75 -17.49
CA THR A 442 5.65 -16.14 -17.67
C THR A 442 7.17 -16.18 -17.81
N MET A 443 7.83 -16.95 -16.94
CA MET A 443 9.26 -17.20 -17.06
C MET A 443 9.54 -18.26 -18.12
N ARG A 444 10.59 -18.01 -18.95
CA ARG A 444 11.19 -19.01 -19.84
C ARG A 444 12.63 -19.31 -19.44
N LYS A 445 12.97 -20.57 -19.37
CA LYS A 445 14.34 -21.03 -19.10
C LYS A 445 15.33 -20.77 -20.25
N GLY A 446 14.80 -20.49 -21.45
CA GLY A 446 15.59 -20.19 -22.64
C GLY A 446 14.76 -19.53 -23.74
N VAL A 447 15.45 -18.96 -24.73
CA VAL A 447 14.83 -18.18 -25.84
C VAL A 447 14.38 -19.03 -27.03
N SER A 448 14.67 -20.34 -27.05
CA SER A 448 14.24 -21.19 -28.18
C SER A 448 12.71 -21.36 -28.23
N ASP A 449 12.16 -21.42 -29.47
CA ASP A 449 10.71 -21.51 -29.72
C ASP A 449 10.06 -22.84 -29.30
N SER A 450 10.78 -23.72 -28.63
CA SER A 450 10.23 -24.98 -28.14
C SER A 450 9.36 -24.77 -26.89
N SER A 451 8.14 -25.24 -26.94
CA SER A 451 7.12 -25.16 -25.87
C SER A 451 7.51 -25.76 -24.52
N GLY A 452 8.67 -26.41 -24.42
CA GLY A 452 9.17 -27.06 -23.19
C GLY A 452 9.96 -26.18 -22.23
N LEU A 453 10.15 -24.89 -22.53
CA LEU A 453 11.02 -24.00 -21.75
C LEU A 453 10.27 -23.07 -20.77
N THR A 454 8.95 -23.11 -20.73
CA THR A 454 8.14 -22.32 -19.79
C THR A 454 8.29 -22.90 -18.37
N PHE A 455 8.51 -22.01 -17.41
CA PHE A 455 8.61 -22.35 -16.00
C PHE A 455 7.60 -21.53 -15.18
N PRO A 456 6.76 -22.19 -14.33
CA PRO A 456 5.70 -21.52 -13.57
C PRO A 456 6.26 -20.86 -12.31
N LEU A 457 7.13 -19.86 -12.45
CA LEU A 457 7.79 -19.20 -11.32
C LEU A 457 6.77 -18.58 -10.35
N PHE A 458 5.77 -17.88 -10.89
CA PHE A 458 4.71 -17.22 -10.12
C PHE A 458 3.44 -18.08 -9.95
N ASN A 459 3.41 -19.29 -10.50
CA ASN A 459 2.22 -20.12 -10.50
C ASN A 459 1.97 -20.75 -9.13
N LEU A 460 0.87 -20.39 -8.50
CA LEU A 460 0.34 -21.05 -7.33
C LEU A 460 -0.31 -22.37 -7.82
N LYS A 461 0.33 -23.46 -7.55
CA LYS A 461 -0.07 -24.80 -8.01
C LYS A 461 -1.34 -25.25 -7.31
N ASN A 462 -2.53 -25.04 -7.84
CA ASN A 462 -3.65 -25.94 -7.52
C ASN A 462 -4.87 -25.69 -8.42
N VAL A 463 -4.85 -26.25 -9.61
CA VAL A 463 -5.98 -26.23 -10.58
C VAL A 463 -7.21 -27.04 -10.09
N TYR A 464 -7.08 -27.79 -8.98
CA TYR A 464 -8.13 -28.70 -8.46
C TYR A 464 -8.55 -28.37 -7.03
N ALA A 465 -8.27 -27.18 -6.59
CA ALA A 465 -8.57 -26.71 -5.26
C ALA A 465 -10.03 -26.27 -5.10
N ASP A 466 -10.46 -26.03 -3.86
CA ASP A 466 -11.75 -25.41 -3.58
C ASP A 466 -11.83 -24.00 -4.18
N GLU A 467 -13.00 -23.37 -4.14
CA GLU A 467 -13.20 -22.05 -4.76
C GLU A 467 -12.26 -20.99 -4.18
N ASN A 468 -11.92 -21.05 -2.89
CA ASN A 468 -11.00 -20.12 -2.26
C ASN A 468 -9.57 -20.31 -2.78
N GLU A 469 -9.14 -21.56 -2.96
CA GLU A 469 -7.84 -21.88 -3.52
C GLU A 469 -7.76 -21.51 -5.02
N GLN A 470 -8.86 -21.68 -5.78
CA GLN A 470 -8.94 -21.22 -7.19
C GLN A 470 -8.87 -19.70 -7.31
N ARG A 471 -9.41 -18.95 -6.36
CA ARG A 471 -9.27 -17.47 -6.32
C ARG A 471 -7.82 -17.06 -6.10
N VAL A 472 -7.00 -17.84 -5.42
CA VAL A 472 -5.56 -17.60 -5.23
C VAL A 472 -4.76 -17.80 -6.52
N ASP A 473 -5.25 -18.59 -7.48
CA ASP A 473 -4.59 -18.87 -8.76
C ASP A 473 -4.85 -17.77 -9.84
N ALA A 474 -5.49 -16.67 -9.47
CA ALA A 474 -5.76 -15.56 -10.39
C ALA A 474 -4.52 -14.68 -10.67
N HIS A 475 -3.32 -15.29 -10.75
CA HIS A 475 -2.03 -14.59 -10.78
C HIS A 475 -1.95 -13.42 -11.77
N LYS A 476 -2.51 -13.53 -12.97
CA LYS A 476 -2.50 -12.42 -13.95
C LYS A 476 -3.39 -11.23 -13.58
N TRP A 477 -4.26 -11.39 -12.58
CA TRP A 477 -5.12 -10.34 -12.03
C TRP A 477 -4.60 -9.77 -10.71
N GLU A 478 -3.61 -10.43 -10.10
CA GLU A 478 -2.92 -9.97 -8.90
C GLU A 478 -1.91 -8.90 -9.26
N THR A 479 -2.04 -7.71 -8.69
CA THR A 479 -1.17 -6.56 -8.98
C THR A 479 0.23 -6.70 -8.41
N THR A 480 0.46 -7.72 -7.59
CA THR A 480 1.74 -7.97 -6.92
C THR A 480 2.04 -9.45 -6.85
N LEU A 481 3.14 -9.86 -7.46
CA LEU A 481 3.63 -11.23 -7.47
C LEU A 481 5.09 -11.24 -7.00
N ARG A 482 5.46 -12.22 -6.19
CA ARG A 482 6.84 -12.48 -5.80
C ARG A 482 7.09 -13.97 -5.70
N SER A 483 8.22 -14.41 -6.24
CA SER A 483 8.66 -15.79 -6.15
C SER A 483 10.18 -15.90 -6.24
N GLU A 484 10.69 -17.01 -5.72
CA GLU A 484 12.11 -17.34 -5.73
C GLU A 484 12.28 -18.83 -6.03
N HIS A 485 13.28 -19.16 -6.85
CA HIS A 485 13.56 -20.56 -7.19
C HIS A 485 15.05 -20.77 -7.45
N LYS A 486 15.56 -21.92 -6.99
CA LYS A 486 16.94 -22.38 -7.23
C LYS A 486 16.99 -23.32 -8.42
N PHE A 487 17.79 -22.95 -9.42
CA PHE A 487 18.02 -23.73 -10.65
C PHE A 487 19.40 -24.41 -10.63
N LYS A 488 19.51 -25.54 -11.33
CA LYS A 488 20.81 -26.07 -11.69
C LYS A 488 21.39 -25.22 -12.82
N PRO A 489 22.73 -25.09 -12.91
CA PRO A 489 23.38 -24.23 -13.90
C PRO A 489 22.96 -24.49 -15.35
N ASN A 490 22.75 -25.75 -15.70
CA ASN A 490 22.39 -26.20 -17.07
C ASN A 490 20.89 -26.09 -17.39
N GLU A 491 20.04 -25.67 -16.44
CA GLU A 491 18.61 -25.52 -16.67
C GLU A 491 18.25 -24.17 -17.31
N LEU A 492 19.17 -23.20 -17.26
CA LEU A 492 18.96 -21.85 -17.77
C LEU A 492 19.87 -21.57 -18.97
N THR A 493 19.28 -21.11 -20.08
CA THR A 493 20.01 -20.72 -21.29
C THR A 493 19.42 -19.42 -21.83
N ASN A 494 19.99 -18.28 -21.49
CA ASN A 494 19.44 -16.95 -21.78
C ASN A 494 17.97 -16.84 -21.37
N PRO A 495 17.67 -16.97 -20.07
CA PRO A 495 16.30 -16.93 -19.58
C PRO A 495 15.66 -15.56 -19.76
N CYS A 496 14.31 -15.53 -19.82
CA CYS A 496 13.56 -14.28 -19.96
C CYS A 496 12.19 -14.39 -19.30
N PHE A 497 11.55 -13.24 -19.12
CA PHE A 497 10.12 -13.13 -18.80
C PHE A 497 9.36 -12.64 -20.01
N ASP A 498 8.24 -13.29 -20.34
CA ASP A 498 7.23 -12.78 -21.28
C ASP A 498 6.10 -12.16 -20.46
N ILE A 499 5.71 -10.93 -20.79
CA ILE A 499 4.64 -10.17 -20.14
C ILE A 499 3.57 -9.90 -21.18
N ILE A 500 2.33 -10.31 -20.91
CA ILE A 500 1.21 -10.24 -21.83
C ILE A 500 0.06 -9.50 -21.15
N TYR A 501 -0.54 -8.55 -21.89
CA TYR A 501 -1.71 -7.79 -21.43
C TYR A 501 -3.00 -8.59 -21.64
N TYR A 502 -3.85 -8.59 -20.61
CA TYR A 502 -5.22 -9.13 -20.64
C TYR A 502 -6.21 -8.11 -20.10
N GLY A 503 -7.33 -7.92 -20.78
CA GLY A 503 -8.50 -7.21 -20.28
C GLY A 503 -9.62 -8.18 -19.94
N ARG A 504 -10.53 -7.77 -19.05
CA ARG A 504 -11.77 -8.49 -18.77
C ARG A 504 -12.93 -7.53 -18.53
N ASP A 505 -14.12 -7.93 -18.92
CA ASP A 505 -15.34 -7.15 -18.75
C ASP A 505 -16.54 -8.08 -18.50
N CYS A 506 -16.56 -8.75 -17.35
CA CYS A 506 -17.71 -9.49 -16.81
C CYS A 506 -18.57 -10.28 -17.83
N GLY A 507 -17.95 -10.78 -18.90
CA GLY A 507 -18.62 -11.51 -19.96
C GLY A 507 -19.18 -10.67 -21.12
N MET A 508 -19.01 -9.34 -21.07
CA MET A 508 -19.32 -8.46 -22.19
C MET A 508 -18.15 -8.39 -23.18
N PRO A 509 -18.39 -8.06 -24.46
CA PRO A 509 -17.31 -7.75 -25.38
C PRO A 509 -16.45 -6.59 -24.86
N ILE A 510 -15.14 -6.79 -24.85
CA ILE A 510 -14.21 -5.75 -24.43
C ILE A 510 -14.00 -4.78 -25.58
N ASP A 511 -14.27 -3.50 -25.38
CA ASP A 511 -13.77 -2.46 -26.26
C ASP A 511 -12.30 -2.21 -25.91
N VAL A 512 -11.40 -2.56 -26.82
CA VAL A 512 -9.96 -2.42 -26.63
C VAL A 512 -9.55 -0.96 -26.47
N ASP A 513 -10.31 -0.03 -27.07
CA ASP A 513 -10.06 1.41 -27.01
C ASP A 513 -10.43 2.01 -25.63
N GLU A 514 -11.24 1.30 -24.82
CA GLU A 514 -11.57 1.68 -23.44
C GLU A 514 -10.55 1.14 -22.40
N LEU A 515 -9.64 0.27 -22.80
CA LEU A 515 -8.62 -0.29 -21.92
C LEU A 515 -7.46 0.68 -21.74
N GLU A 516 -7.05 0.89 -20.50
CA GLU A 516 -5.94 1.77 -20.14
C GLU A 516 -4.58 1.07 -20.27
N GLU A 517 -3.52 1.85 -20.52
CA GLU A 517 -2.15 1.37 -20.41
C GLU A 517 -1.84 1.03 -18.96
N LEU A 518 -1.17 -0.10 -18.70
CA LEU A 518 -0.81 -0.51 -17.35
C LEU A 518 0.67 -0.21 -17.05
N PRO A 519 0.97 0.61 -16.05
CA PRO A 519 2.33 0.74 -15.56
C PRO A 519 2.74 -0.53 -14.83
N TYR A 520 3.98 -0.97 -15.06
CA TYR A 520 4.52 -2.17 -14.44
C TYR A 520 5.98 -1.99 -14.02
N VAL A 521 6.38 -2.81 -13.06
CA VAL A 521 7.77 -2.97 -12.60
C VAL A 521 8.05 -4.45 -12.39
N LEU A 522 9.16 -4.91 -12.98
CA LEU A 522 9.71 -6.24 -12.74
C LEU A 522 11.11 -6.07 -12.15
N VAL A 523 11.30 -6.53 -10.92
CA VAL A 523 12.60 -6.62 -10.25
C VAL A 523 13.05 -8.06 -10.30
N VAL A 524 14.27 -8.29 -10.80
CA VAL A 524 14.86 -9.63 -10.92
C VAL A 524 16.23 -9.62 -10.27
N THR A 525 16.45 -10.48 -9.30
CA THR A 525 17.76 -10.79 -8.73
C THR A 525 18.20 -12.17 -9.18
N LEU A 526 19.41 -12.23 -9.72
CA LEU A 526 20.11 -13.46 -10.06
C LEU A 526 21.37 -13.54 -9.19
N SER A 527 21.51 -14.62 -8.43
CA SER A 527 22.72 -14.85 -7.60
C SER A 527 23.27 -16.26 -7.78
N ALA A 528 24.58 -16.39 -7.63
CA ALA A 528 25.28 -17.67 -7.74
C ALA A 528 26.56 -17.65 -6.87
N GLU A 529 26.49 -18.23 -5.69
CA GLU A 529 27.58 -18.25 -4.68
C GLU A 529 28.94 -18.76 -5.22
N GLU A 530 28.91 -19.67 -6.21
CA GLU A 530 30.13 -20.19 -6.85
C GLU A 530 30.66 -19.27 -7.98
N MET A 531 30.11 -18.09 -8.16
CA MET A 531 30.48 -17.10 -9.17
C MET A 531 30.74 -15.71 -8.55
N PRO A 532 31.80 -15.53 -7.78
CA PRO A 532 32.08 -14.26 -7.09
C PRO A 532 32.27 -13.05 -8.02
N ASP A 533 32.44 -13.27 -9.34
CA ASP A 533 32.57 -12.21 -10.35
C ASP A 533 31.28 -11.99 -11.17
N LEU A 534 30.14 -12.55 -10.77
CA LEU A 534 28.92 -12.54 -11.56
C LEU A 534 28.48 -11.13 -11.96
N TYR A 535 28.51 -10.19 -11.02
CA TYR A 535 28.17 -8.79 -11.26
C TYR A 535 29.00 -8.19 -12.40
N ASN A 536 30.34 -8.36 -12.34
CA ASN A 536 31.25 -7.81 -13.34
C ASN A 536 31.08 -8.48 -14.71
N LEU A 537 30.86 -9.79 -14.77
CA LEU A 537 30.64 -10.53 -16.01
C LEU A 537 29.37 -10.04 -16.72
N ILE A 538 28.29 -9.82 -15.98
CA ILE A 538 27.04 -9.31 -16.54
C ILE A 538 27.18 -7.85 -16.97
N ARG A 539 27.80 -6.99 -16.16
CA ARG A 539 28.04 -5.59 -16.49
C ARG A 539 28.89 -5.42 -17.76
N GLN A 540 29.87 -6.27 -17.97
CA GLN A 540 30.70 -6.25 -19.20
C GLN A 540 29.91 -6.63 -20.45
N LYS A 541 29.02 -7.62 -20.34
CA LYS A 541 28.20 -8.09 -21.45
C LYS A 541 27.08 -7.11 -21.82
N TYR A 542 26.39 -6.57 -20.82
CA TYR A 542 25.19 -5.74 -21.02
C TYR A 542 25.50 -4.26 -20.82
N GLN A 543 26.21 -3.65 -21.76
CA GLN A 543 26.56 -2.21 -21.71
C GLN A 543 25.34 -1.26 -21.79
N THR A 544 24.18 -1.77 -22.20
CA THR A 544 22.91 -1.01 -22.20
C THR A 544 22.27 -0.89 -20.84
N LEU A 545 22.65 -1.72 -19.87
CA LEU A 545 22.19 -1.60 -18.51
C LEU A 545 22.82 -0.37 -17.84
N GLN A 546 21.99 0.53 -17.34
CA GLN A 546 22.45 1.71 -16.62
C GLN A 546 22.60 1.37 -15.14
N PRO A 547 23.82 1.52 -14.55
CA PRO A 547 24.00 1.29 -13.14
C PRO A 547 23.27 2.38 -12.34
N ILE A 548 22.46 1.96 -11.37
CA ILE A 548 21.84 2.85 -10.40
C ILE A 548 22.90 3.18 -9.34
N GLN A 549 23.09 4.47 -9.06
CA GLN A 549 24.09 4.96 -8.11
C GLN A 549 23.41 5.80 -7.03
N VAL A 550 23.99 5.84 -5.86
CA VAL A 550 23.57 6.73 -4.78
C VAL A 550 23.99 8.16 -5.11
N GLN A 551 23.05 9.09 -5.12
CA GLN A 551 23.33 10.51 -5.42
C GLN A 551 24.04 11.23 -4.28
N GLN A 552 23.80 10.79 -3.04
CA GLN A 552 24.42 11.37 -1.84
C GLN A 552 25.08 10.26 -1.03
N GLN A 553 26.17 10.59 -0.33
CA GLN A 553 26.71 9.71 0.69
C GLN A 553 25.65 9.60 1.81
N ILE A 554 24.80 8.58 1.71
CA ILE A 554 23.96 8.20 2.83
C ILE A 554 24.93 7.71 3.91
N MET A 555 24.96 8.39 5.07
CA MET A 555 25.61 7.80 6.22
C MET A 555 24.76 6.61 6.64
N LEU A 556 25.09 5.44 6.10
CA LEU A 556 24.55 4.17 6.54
C LEU A 556 25.05 4.00 7.98
N ARG A 557 24.15 4.07 8.94
CA ARG A 557 24.48 3.70 10.32
C ARG A 557 24.62 2.17 10.35
N THR A 558 25.84 1.72 10.51
CA THR A 558 26.17 0.37 10.98
C THR A 558 25.69 0.22 12.42
#